data_13d65505371357341163c402cde21edd
#
_entry.id   13d65505371357341163c402cde21edd
#
_cell.length_a   1.000
_cell.length_b   1.000
_cell.length_c   1.000
_cell.angle_alpha   90.00
_cell.angle_beta   90.00
_cell.angle_gamma   90.00
#
_symmetry.space_group_name_H-M   'P 1'
#
loop_
_entity.id
_entity.type
_entity.pdbx_description
1 polymer ?
#
loop_
_entity_poly.entity_id
_entity_poly.type
_entity_poly.pdbx_seq_one_letter_code
_entity_poly.pdbx_strand_id
1 'polypeptide(L)'
;MNSNYFVEKIINNKIFKNTNINCQSFELIGNINLPRLDGITFSKETKFTLKDCHYTPNYNYIGKVNYTIAEIQAEKIHDDKNIGYYTYYERKYNTINRSDFLNYGEYLLSKILNYIARELMGYGEHLSKFFLYIISIISIFAFIYMLIGVTTTSGDIIKFNIKNINSIFEIFKMYIEFWYFSLITFSTVGFGDMMINGIIGK
;
A
#
# COMPACT_ATOMS: atom_id res chain seq x y z
N MET A 1 22.97 24.62 -22.50
CA MET A 1 23.01 25.00 -21.08
C MET A 1 22.46 23.84 -20.28
N ASN A 2 23.18 23.31 -19.32
CA ASN A 2 22.81 22.10 -18.60
C ASN A 2 21.62 22.41 -17.67
N SER A 3 20.46 21.84 -17.95
CA SER A 3 19.20 22.06 -17.18
C SER A 3 19.36 21.82 -15.68
N ASN A 4 20.22 20.88 -15.29
CA ASN A 4 20.50 20.55 -13.88
C ASN A 4 21.18 21.71 -13.13
N TYR A 5 22.05 22.47 -13.76
CA TYR A 5 22.71 23.61 -13.13
C TYR A 5 21.76 24.78 -12.85
N PHE A 6 20.78 24.97 -13.72
CA PHE A 6 19.73 25.98 -13.54
C PHE A 6 18.79 25.60 -12.38
N VAL A 7 18.44 24.33 -12.27
CA VAL A 7 17.61 23.78 -11.19
C VAL A 7 18.30 23.89 -9.83
N GLU A 8 19.58 23.50 -9.71
CA GLU A 8 20.36 23.68 -8.47
C GLU A 8 20.44 25.12 -8.00
N LYS A 9 20.64 26.04 -8.93
CA LYS A 9 20.74 27.48 -8.62
C LYS A 9 19.40 28.06 -8.16
N ILE A 10 18.29 27.60 -8.72
CA ILE A 10 16.94 27.97 -8.29
C ILE A 10 16.66 27.40 -6.89
N ILE A 11 16.97 26.14 -6.64
CA ILE A 11 16.75 25.46 -5.35
C ILE A 11 17.55 26.11 -4.21
N ASN A 12 18.80 26.44 -4.46
CA ASN A 12 19.69 27.03 -3.46
C ASN A 12 19.39 28.48 -3.11
N ASN A 13 18.71 29.23 -3.97
CA ASN A 13 18.46 30.65 -3.75
C ASN A 13 17.15 30.98 -2.99
N LYS A 14 16.37 29.99 -2.50
CA LYS A 14 15.14 30.18 -1.71
C LYS A 14 14.07 31.12 -2.32
N ILE A 15 14.12 31.41 -3.63
CA ILE A 15 13.26 32.38 -4.29
C ILE A 15 12.29 31.67 -5.23
N PHE A 16 11.29 30.99 -4.63
CA PHE A 16 10.21 30.36 -5.44
C PHE A 16 8.90 31.15 -5.39
N LYS A 17 8.93 32.43 -4.99
CA LYS A 17 7.70 33.23 -5.02
C LYS A 17 7.38 33.65 -6.45
N ASN A 18 6.24 33.19 -6.96
CA ASN A 18 5.66 33.56 -8.27
C ASN A 18 6.54 33.23 -9.50
N THR A 19 7.23 32.09 -9.48
CA THR A 19 8.02 31.65 -10.64
C THR A 19 7.13 30.80 -11.54
N ASN A 20 6.94 31.25 -12.79
CA ASN A 20 6.27 30.45 -13.82
C ASN A 20 7.30 29.71 -14.65
N ILE A 21 7.18 28.37 -14.67
CA ILE A 21 8.04 27.48 -15.47
C ILE A 21 7.27 27.11 -16.74
N ASN A 22 7.83 27.55 -17.86
CA ASN A 22 7.32 27.25 -19.20
C ASN A 22 8.41 26.51 -19.98
N CYS A 23 8.39 25.19 -19.92
CA CYS A 23 9.31 24.31 -20.65
C CYS A 23 8.59 22.99 -20.96
N GLN A 24 9.16 22.19 -21.84
CA GLN A 24 8.57 20.91 -22.24
C GLN A 24 8.58 19.91 -21.07
N SER A 25 9.71 19.81 -20.33
CA SER A 25 9.81 18.98 -19.14
C SER A 25 10.64 19.67 -18.05
N PHE A 26 10.23 19.47 -16.80
CA PHE A 26 10.95 19.90 -15.61
C PHE A 26 11.04 18.73 -14.64
N GLU A 27 12.24 18.27 -14.35
CA GLU A 27 12.46 17.04 -13.59
C GLU A 27 13.31 17.28 -12.35
N LEU A 28 12.83 16.75 -11.22
CA LEU A 28 13.56 16.69 -9.95
C LEU A 28 13.63 15.22 -9.53
N ILE A 29 14.84 14.65 -9.59
CA ILE A 29 15.06 13.21 -9.36
C ILE A 29 16.13 13.00 -8.31
N GLY A 30 15.87 12.08 -7.35
CA GLY A 30 16.86 11.62 -6.37
C GLY A 30 17.23 12.64 -5.30
N ASN A 31 16.43 13.68 -5.09
CA ASN A 31 16.74 14.74 -4.14
C ASN A 31 16.30 14.40 -2.72
N ILE A 32 17.02 14.91 -1.73
CA ILE A 32 16.69 14.77 -0.31
C ILE A 32 16.30 16.13 0.24
N ASN A 33 15.14 16.20 0.95
CA ASN A 33 14.65 17.41 1.61
C ASN A 33 14.57 18.64 0.71
N LEU A 34 14.00 18.47 -0.50
CA LEU A 34 13.74 19.61 -1.39
C LEU A 34 12.95 20.71 -0.66
N PRO A 35 13.20 21.98 -0.94
CA PRO A 35 12.39 23.08 -0.42
C PRO A 35 10.96 23.02 -0.93
N ARG A 36 10.06 23.81 -0.34
CA ARG A 36 8.68 23.94 -0.81
C ARG A 36 8.64 24.52 -2.22
N LEU A 37 7.83 23.89 -3.06
CA LEU A 37 7.65 24.27 -4.47
C LEU A 37 6.34 25.03 -4.72
N ASP A 38 5.59 25.37 -3.67
CA ASP A 38 4.26 26.00 -3.74
C ASP A 38 4.27 27.43 -4.33
N GLY A 39 5.45 28.04 -4.45
CA GLY A 39 5.62 29.30 -5.19
C GLY A 39 5.86 29.14 -6.70
N ILE A 40 5.89 27.90 -7.21
CA ILE A 40 6.12 27.61 -8.61
C ILE A 40 4.79 27.29 -9.28
N THR A 41 4.56 27.89 -10.44
CA THR A 41 3.47 27.52 -11.33
C THR A 41 4.05 26.95 -12.63
N PHE A 42 3.40 25.94 -13.16
CA PHE A 42 3.79 25.30 -14.40
C PHE A 42 2.79 25.68 -15.50
N SER A 43 3.29 25.87 -16.74
CA SER A 43 2.42 26.01 -17.90
C SER A 43 1.58 24.73 -18.10
N LYS A 44 0.47 24.84 -18.84
CA LYS A 44 -0.44 23.70 -19.09
C LYS A 44 0.24 22.53 -19.83
N GLU A 45 1.33 22.79 -20.53
CA GLU A 45 2.04 21.79 -21.34
C GLU A 45 3.32 21.27 -20.67
N THR A 46 3.73 21.87 -19.54
CA THR A 46 4.95 21.45 -18.84
C THR A 46 4.75 20.13 -18.12
N LYS A 47 5.50 19.11 -18.50
CA LYS A 47 5.61 17.87 -17.75
C LYS A 47 6.50 18.07 -16.53
N PHE A 48 5.90 18.07 -15.34
CA PHE A 48 6.65 18.10 -14.08
C PHE A 48 6.85 16.67 -13.56
N THR A 49 8.10 16.29 -13.33
CA THR A 49 8.45 14.97 -12.79
C THR A 49 9.15 15.13 -11.45
N LEU A 50 8.57 14.58 -10.40
CA LEU A 50 9.14 14.46 -9.06
C LEU A 50 9.31 12.97 -8.75
N LYS A 51 10.55 12.45 -8.86
CA LYS A 51 10.81 11.02 -8.74
C LYS A 51 11.95 10.75 -7.77
N ASP A 52 11.79 9.68 -6.95
CA ASP A 52 12.78 9.22 -5.97
C ASP A 52 13.27 10.34 -5.03
N CYS A 53 12.40 11.33 -4.76
CA CYS A 53 12.67 12.39 -3.81
C CYS A 53 12.23 11.97 -2.41
N HIS A 54 13.13 12.10 -1.45
CA HIS A 54 12.90 11.65 -0.09
C HIS A 54 12.90 12.81 0.90
N TYR A 55 12.03 12.72 1.90
CA TYR A 55 11.93 13.72 2.97
C TYR A 55 12.08 13.03 4.32
N THR A 56 12.94 13.60 5.16
CA THR A 56 13.09 13.17 6.55
C THR A 56 11.86 13.58 7.37
N PRO A 57 11.60 12.96 8.54
CA PRO A 57 10.38 13.22 9.32
C PRO A 57 10.06 14.70 9.56
N ASN A 58 11.08 15.53 9.77
CA ASN A 58 10.93 16.98 9.99
C ASN A 58 10.48 17.74 8.73
N TYR A 59 10.62 17.13 7.56
CA TYR A 59 10.28 17.71 6.25
C TYR A 59 9.06 17.05 5.60
N ASN A 60 8.36 16.16 6.31
CA ASN A 60 7.20 15.45 5.77
C ASN A 60 6.13 16.40 5.21
N TYR A 61 5.85 17.51 5.91
CA TYR A 61 4.88 18.50 5.42
C TYR A 61 5.31 19.09 4.06
N ILE A 62 6.61 19.34 3.89
CA ILE A 62 7.14 19.83 2.60
C ILE A 62 7.02 18.76 1.53
N GLY A 63 7.34 17.51 1.88
CA GLY A 63 7.15 16.37 0.98
C GLY A 63 5.71 16.25 0.50
N LYS A 64 4.75 16.32 1.42
CA LYS A 64 3.33 16.33 1.09
C LYS A 64 3.00 17.43 0.07
N VAL A 65 3.35 18.67 0.35
CA VAL A 65 3.06 19.83 -0.52
C VAL A 65 3.66 19.64 -1.92
N ASN A 66 4.91 19.20 -1.99
CA ASN A 66 5.60 19.04 -3.28
C ASN A 66 4.98 17.92 -4.12
N TYR A 67 4.60 16.79 -3.51
CA TYR A 67 3.91 15.71 -4.23
C TYR A 67 2.48 16.09 -4.63
N THR A 68 1.77 16.87 -3.82
CA THR A 68 0.45 17.45 -4.22
C THR A 68 0.60 18.34 -5.47
N ILE A 69 1.66 19.17 -5.55
CA ILE A 69 1.90 20.01 -6.72
C ILE A 69 2.17 19.15 -7.96
N ALA A 70 2.98 18.09 -7.80
CA ALA A 70 3.27 17.17 -8.90
C ALA A 70 2.01 16.42 -9.37
N GLU A 71 1.15 15.99 -8.45
CA GLU A 71 -0.13 15.33 -8.74
C GLU A 71 -1.05 16.28 -9.54
N ILE A 72 -1.28 17.49 -9.05
CA ILE A 72 -2.12 18.49 -9.72
C ILE A 72 -1.61 18.80 -11.13
N GLN A 73 -0.30 18.87 -11.32
CA GLN A 73 0.27 19.12 -12.64
C GLN A 73 0.13 17.90 -13.56
N ALA A 74 0.29 16.68 -13.04
CA ALA A 74 0.07 15.45 -13.80
C ALA A 74 -1.39 15.30 -14.24
N GLU A 75 -2.36 15.64 -13.39
CA GLU A 75 -3.78 15.68 -13.72
C GLU A 75 -4.07 16.66 -14.88
N LYS A 76 -3.47 17.86 -14.84
CA LYS A 76 -3.66 18.87 -15.89
C LYS A 76 -3.19 18.43 -17.27
N ILE A 77 -2.14 17.60 -17.33
CA ILE A 77 -1.57 17.08 -18.57
C ILE A 77 -2.01 15.66 -18.90
N HIS A 78 -2.93 15.08 -18.09
CA HIS A 78 -3.42 13.70 -18.23
C HIS A 78 -2.29 12.65 -18.23
N ASP A 79 -1.32 12.83 -17.33
CA ASP A 79 -0.23 11.84 -17.10
C ASP A 79 -0.65 10.80 -16.06
N ASP A 80 -1.64 9.98 -16.42
CA ASP A 80 -2.25 8.99 -15.53
C ASP A 80 -1.22 8.03 -14.90
N LYS A 81 -0.14 7.76 -15.62
CA LYS A 81 0.93 6.90 -15.14
C LYS A 81 1.61 7.42 -13.87
N ASN A 82 1.76 8.72 -13.73
CA ASN A 82 2.45 9.33 -12.60
C ASN A 82 1.49 9.82 -11.51
N ILE A 83 0.20 9.98 -11.79
CA ILE A 83 -0.78 10.42 -10.79
C ILE A 83 -0.75 9.48 -9.59
N GLY A 84 -0.95 8.18 -9.78
CA GLY A 84 -0.94 7.20 -8.68
C GLY A 84 0.36 7.20 -7.86
N TYR A 85 1.52 7.37 -8.53
CA TYR A 85 2.80 7.52 -7.86
C TYR A 85 2.83 8.75 -6.94
N TYR A 86 2.33 9.90 -7.40
CA TYR A 86 2.31 11.13 -6.61
C TYR A 86 1.29 11.06 -5.48
N THR A 87 0.10 10.53 -5.72
CA THR A 87 -0.93 10.27 -4.70
C THR A 87 -0.38 9.38 -3.57
N TYR A 88 0.34 8.30 -3.92
CA TYR A 88 0.97 7.44 -2.92
C TYR A 88 1.95 8.23 -2.03
N TYR A 89 2.85 9.01 -2.62
CA TYR A 89 3.85 9.75 -1.85
C TYR A 89 3.26 10.95 -1.09
N GLU A 90 2.25 11.63 -1.64
CA GLU A 90 1.48 12.65 -0.91
C GLU A 90 0.92 12.08 0.39
N ARG A 91 0.23 10.95 0.31
CA ARG A 91 -0.36 10.26 1.47
C ARG A 91 0.70 9.70 2.42
N LYS A 92 1.81 9.20 1.90
CA LYS A 92 2.94 8.72 2.70
C LYS A 92 3.54 9.82 3.58
N TYR A 93 3.63 11.03 3.06
CA TYR A 93 4.15 12.20 3.79
C TYR A 93 3.07 12.96 4.57
N ASN A 94 1.82 12.56 4.49
CA ASN A 94 0.75 13.11 5.31
C ASN A 94 0.85 12.52 6.74
N THR A 95 1.38 13.31 7.67
CA THR A 95 1.58 12.89 9.05
C THR A 95 0.27 12.99 9.85
N ILE A 96 -0.02 11.94 10.61
CA ILE A 96 -1.14 11.91 11.56
C ILE A 96 -0.61 12.44 12.90
N ASN A 97 -1.04 13.63 13.30
CA ASN A 97 -0.63 14.26 14.55
C ASN A 97 -1.63 13.96 15.66
N ARG A 98 -1.13 13.83 16.90
CA ARG A 98 -1.99 13.61 18.07
C ARG A 98 -2.95 14.77 18.32
N SER A 99 -2.54 16.00 17.98
CA SER A 99 -3.35 17.21 18.12
C SER A 99 -4.65 17.22 17.31
N ASP A 100 -4.73 16.38 16.28
CA ASP A 100 -5.86 16.35 15.36
C ASP A 100 -7.01 15.47 15.88
N PHE A 101 -6.83 14.84 17.08
CA PHE A 101 -7.78 13.89 17.65
C PHE A 101 -8.15 14.26 19.10
N LEU A 102 -9.43 14.15 19.44
CA LEU A 102 -9.93 14.36 20.79
C LEU A 102 -9.54 13.20 21.72
N ASN A 103 -9.65 11.96 21.21
CA ASN A 103 -9.40 10.74 21.97
C ASN A 103 -8.09 10.06 21.58
N TYR A 104 -7.38 9.49 22.56
CA TYR A 104 -6.17 8.72 22.30
C TYR A 104 -6.44 7.44 21.49
N GLY A 105 -7.59 6.80 21.72
CA GLY A 105 -8.02 5.61 20.97
C GLY A 105 -8.24 5.89 19.49
N GLU A 106 -8.86 7.01 19.14
CA GLU A 106 -9.05 7.44 17.74
C GLU A 106 -7.72 7.71 17.05
N TYR A 107 -6.79 8.36 17.74
CA TYR A 107 -5.44 8.59 17.23
C TYR A 107 -4.72 7.27 16.93
N LEU A 108 -4.74 6.31 17.88
CA LEU A 108 -4.11 5.00 17.68
C LEU A 108 -4.77 4.23 16.53
N LEU A 109 -6.10 4.21 16.49
CA LEU A 109 -6.83 3.55 15.40
C LEU A 109 -6.48 4.15 14.03
N SER A 110 -6.48 5.47 13.93
CA SER A 110 -6.12 6.18 12.69
C SER A 110 -4.69 5.87 12.27
N LYS A 111 -3.77 5.76 13.22
CA LYS A 111 -2.38 5.39 12.96
C LYS A 111 -2.23 3.96 12.46
N ILE A 112 -2.96 3.03 13.07
CA ILE A 112 -3.00 1.61 12.65
C ILE A 112 -3.63 1.50 11.26
N LEU A 113 -4.77 2.14 11.02
CA LEU A 113 -5.43 2.13 9.72
C LEU A 113 -4.56 2.74 8.62
N ASN A 114 -3.88 3.85 8.91
CA ASN A 114 -2.95 4.45 7.96
C ASN A 114 -1.75 3.54 7.66
N TYR A 115 -1.22 2.85 8.68
CA TYR A 115 -0.17 1.86 8.50
C TYR A 115 -0.63 0.71 7.59
N ILE A 116 -1.83 0.15 7.87
CA ILE A 116 -2.46 -0.90 7.06
C ILE A 116 -2.67 -0.42 5.62
N ALA A 117 -3.27 0.76 5.43
CA ALA A 117 -3.52 1.32 4.11
C ALA A 117 -2.23 1.52 3.31
N ARG A 118 -1.14 1.94 3.97
CA ARG A 118 0.16 2.14 3.33
C ARG A 118 0.82 0.83 2.94
N GLU A 119 0.94 -0.11 3.90
CA GLU A 119 1.72 -1.35 3.70
C GLU A 119 0.96 -2.39 2.88
N LEU A 120 -0.35 -2.59 3.16
CA LEU A 120 -1.13 -3.62 2.49
C LEU A 120 -1.70 -3.16 1.15
N MET A 121 -2.16 -1.93 1.06
CA MET A 121 -2.90 -1.44 -0.10
C MET A 121 -2.12 -0.42 -0.93
N GLY A 122 -0.99 0.10 -0.42
CA GLY A 122 -0.27 1.21 -1.05
C GLY A 122 -1.21 2.39 -1.33
N TYR A 123 -2.14 2.66 -0.39
CA TYR A 123 -3.22 3.65 -0.52
C TYR A 123 -4.15 3.42 -1.72
N GLY A 124 -4.24 2.18 -2.22
CA GLY A 124 -5.06 1.82 -3.39
C GLY A 124 -4.30 1.81 -4.72
N GLU A 125 -3.05 2.29 -4.74
CA GLU A 125 -2.26 2.37 -5.98
C GLU A 125 -1.56 1.05 -6.34
N HIS A 126 -1.47 0.10 -5.39
CA HIS A 126 -0.80 -1.17 -5.58
C HIS A 126 -1.74 -2.37 -5.39
N LEU A 127 -2.71 -2.55 -6.29
CA LEU A 127 -3.66 -3.66 -6.25
C LEU A 127 -2.99 -5.04 -6.19
N SER A 128 -1.85 -5.21 -6.84
CA SER A 128 -1.10 -6.47 -6.81
C SER A 128 -0.66 -6.86 -5.39
N LYS A 129 -0.25 -5.91 -4.56
CA LYS A 129 0.09 -6.16 -3.16
C LYS A 129 -1.14 -6.62 -2.37
N PHE A 130 -2.27 -5.97 -2.58
CA PHE A 130 -3.53 -6.33 -1.93
C PHE A 130 -3.92 -7.80 -2.20
N PHE A 131 -3.86 -8.24 -3.46
CA PHE A 131 -4.12 -9.64 -3.81
C PHE A 131 -3.12 -10.61 -3.18
N LEU A 132 -1.83 -10.26 -3.15
CA LEU A 132 -0.82 -11.08 -2.48
C LEU A 132 -1.10 -11.24 -0.98
N TYR A 133 -1.56 -10.19 -0.29
CA TYR A 133 -1.93 -10.28 1.12
C TYR A 133 -3.16 -11.16 1.33
N ILE A 134 -4.20 -11.05 0.48
CA ILE A 134 -5.38 -11.93 0.56
C ILE A 134 -4.97 -13.40 0.41
N ILE A 135 -4.17 -13.72 -0.61
CA ILE A 135 -3.67 -15.09 -0.84
C ILE A 135 -2.85 -15.56 0.36
N SER A 136 -2.01 -14.70 0.93
CA SER A 136 -1.21 -15.03 2.11
C SER A 136 -2.08 -15.31 3.34
N ILE A 137 -3.11 -14.53 3.59
CA ILE A 137 -4.06 -14.73 4.69
C ILE A 137 -4.78 -16.08 4.51
N ILE A 138 -5.34 -16.34 3.33
CA ILE A 138 -6.01 -17.61 3.02
C ILE A 138 -5.05 -18.79 3.26
N SER A 139 -3.80 -18.67 2.83
CA SER A 139 -2.77 -19.71 3.00
C SER A 139 -2.42 -19.96 4.46
N ILE A 140 -2.34 -18.91 5.28
CA ILE A 140 -2.09 -19.02 6.73
C ILE A 140 -3.26 -19.73 7.41
N PHE A 141 -4.50 -19.33 7.10
CA PHE A 141 -5.67 -19.99 7.67
C PHE A 141 -5.80 -21.45 7.22
N ALA A 142 -5.49 -21.77 5.97
CA ALA A 142 -5.42 -23.14 5.48
C ALA A 142 -4.45 -24.00 6.32
N PHE A 143 -3.28 -23.46 6.65
CA PHE A 143 -2.31 -24.13 7.50
C PHE A 143 -2.85 -24.32 8.93
N ILE A 144 -3.50 -23.31 9.50
CA ILE A 144 -4.14 -23.40 10.83
C ILE A 144 -5.23 -24.49 10.83
N TYR A 145 -6.11 -24.52 9.82
CA TYR A 145 -7.17 -25.53 9.71
C TYR A 145 -6.59 -26.93 9.53
N MET A 146 -5.48 -27.08 8.81
CA MET A 146 -4.78 -28.36 8.69
C MET A 146 -4.32 -28.90 10.04
N LEU A 147 -3.92 -28.03 10.97
CA LEU A 147 -3.50 -28.40 12.33
C LEU A 147 -4.70 -28.72 13.25
N ILE A 148 -5.75 -27.93 13.18
CA ILE A 148 -6.97 -28.10 14.01
C ILE A 148 -7.79 -29.31 13.53
N GLY A 149 -7.92 -29.45 12.22
CA GLY A 149 -8.78 -30.42 11.54
C GLY A 149 -10.14 -29.84 11.17
N VAL A 150 -10.73 -30.41 10.12
CA VAL A 150 -12.04 -30.04 9.59
C VAL A 150 -12.87 -31.30 9.46
N THR A 151 -14.15 -31.21 9.79
CA THR A 151 -15.11 -32.30 9.64
C THR A 151 -15.90 -32.13 8.34
N THR A 152 -15.95 -33.16 7.52
CA THR A 152 -16.73 -33.17 6.27
C THR A 152 -18.19 -33.46 6.56
N THR A 153 -19.07 -33.28 5.58
CA THR A 153 -20.49 -33.63 5.66
C THR A 153 -20.73 -35.13 5.90
N SER A 154 -19.79 -36.00 5.51
CA SER A 154 -19.80 -37.43 5.81
C SER A 154 -19.50 -37.76 7.30
N GLY A 155 -19.07 -36.77 8.08
CA GLY A 155 -18.64 -36.95 9.47
C GLY A 155 -17.19 -37.34 9.64
N ASP A 156 -16.43 -37.45 8.55
CA ASP A 156 -15.01 -37.75 8.59
C ASP A 156 -14.21 -36.56 9.02
N ILE A 157 -13.22 -36.74 9.90
CA ILE A 157 -12.33 -35.71 10.37
C ILE A 157 -11.05 -35.75 9.52
N ILE A 158 -10.85 -34.70 8.73
CA ILE A 158 -9.59 -34.48 8.01
C ILE A 158 -8.67 -33.67 8.91
N LYS A 159 -7.56 -34.26 9.32
CA LYS A 159 -6.55 -33.61 10.17
C LYS A 159 -5.16 -34.09 9.79
N PHE A 160 -4.20 -33.19 9.86
CA PHE A 160 -2.79 -33.52 9.68
C PHE A 160 -2.32 -34.52 10.74
N ASN A 161 -1.86 -35.71 10.30
CA ASN A 161 -1.31 -36.73 11.17
C ASN A 161 -0.04 -37.31 10.55
N ILE A 162 1.10 -37.03 11.16
CA ILE A 162 2.42 -37.45 10.66
C ILE A 162 2.50 -38.98 10.47
N LYS A 163 1.75 -39.75 11.28
CA LYS A 163 1.81 -41.23 11.21
C LYS A 163 1.16 -41.83 9.97
N ASN A 164 0.28 -41.07 9.30
CA ASN A 164 -0.48 -41.55 8.16
C ASN A 164 0.04 -41.00 6.82
N ILE A 165 1.18 -40.30 6.83
CA ILE A 165 1.71 -39.65 5.64
C ILE A 165 2.80 -40.53 5.06
N ASN A 166 2.58 -41.06 3.88
CA ASN A 166 3.52 -41.88 3.14
C ASN A 166 4.29 -41.10 2.06
N SER A 167 3.81 -39.88 1.72
CA SER A 167 4.39 -39.10 0.63
C SER A 167 4.19 -37.58 0.85
N ILE A 168 5.16 -36.79 0.39
CA ILE A 168 5.05 -35.31 0.32
C ILE A 168 3.83 -34.88 -0.52
N PHE A 169 3.51 -35.66 -1.53
CA PHE A 169 2.35 -35.39 -2.41
C PHE A 169 1.01 -35.45 -1.66
N GLU A 170 0.88 -36.36 -0.69
CA GLU A 170 -0.31 -36.45 0.17
C GLU A 170 -0.46 -35.21 1.05
N ILE A 171 0.65 -34.68 1.60
CA ILE A 171 0.64 -33.43 2.37
C ILE A 171 0.15 -32.29 1.49
N PHE A 172 0.65 -32.19 0.27
CA PHE A 172 0.29 -31.12 -0.67
C PHE A 172 -1.19 -31.20 -1.07
N LYS A 173 -1.70 -32.42 -1.35
CA LYS A 173 -3.11 -32.63 -1.63
C LYS A 173 -4.00 -32.21 -0.47
N MET A 174 -3.65 -32.63 0.73
CA MET A 174 -4.35 -32.24 1.97
C MET A 174 -4.31 -30.72 2.15
N TYR A 175 -3.17 -30.06 1.96
CA TYR A 175 -3.06 -28.61 2.06
C TYR A 175 -3.98 -27.89 1.05
N ILE A 176 -4.11 -28.37 -0.17
CA ILE A 176 -5.04 -27.81 -1.18
C ILE A 176 -6.51 -27.92 -0.69
N GLU A 177 -6.89 -29.02 -0.07
CA GLU A 177 -8.24 -29.17 0.49
C GLU A 177 -8.51 -28.14 1.61
N PHE A 178 -7.56 -27.93 2.51
CA PHE A 178 -7.66 -26.87 3.53
C PHE A 178 -7.60 -25.46 2.93
N TRP A 179 -6.85 -25.28 1.86
CA TRP A 179 -6.80 -23.99 1.15
C TRP A 179 -8.15 -23.67 0.49
N TYR A 180 -8.78 -24.67 -0.13
CA TYR A 180 -10.15 -24.54 -0.63
C TYR A 180 -11.12 -24.17 0.50
N PHE A 181 -11.07 -24.87 1.64
CA PHE A 181 -11.92 -24.55 2.80
C PHE A 181 -11.68 -23.13 3.33
N SER A 182 -10.42 -22.70 3.41
CA SER A 182 -10.05 -21.35 3.80
C SER A 182 -10.61 -20.30 2.83
N LEU A 183 -10.53 -20.57 1.53
CA LEU A 183 -11.03 -19.68 0.49
C LEU A 183 -12.55 -19.49 0.57
N ILE A 184 -13.33 -20.59 0.70
CA ILE A 184 -14.80 -20.51 0.80
C ILE A 184 -15.24 -19.85 2.09
N THR A 185 -14.51 -20.05 3.19
CA THR A 185 -14.77 -19.38 4.46
C THR A 185 -14.47 -17.88 4.37
N PHE A 186 -13.35 -17.51 3.78
CA PHE A 186 -12.96 -16.12 3.56
C PHE A 186 -13.95 -15.38 2.66
N SER A 187 -14.42 -16.02 1.59
CA SER A 187 -15.41 -15.45 0.67
C SER A 187 -16.83 -15.41 1.22
N THR A 188 -17.05 -15.90 2.45
CA THR A 188 -18.36 -16.03 3.10
C THR A 188 -19.39 -16.86 2.33
N VAL A 189 -18.96 -17.62 1.33
CA VAL A 189 -19.84 -18.48 0.51
C VAL A 189 -20.33 -19.68 1.34
N GLY A 190 -19.41 -20.28 2.13
CA GLY A 190 -19.73 -21.33 3.09
C GLY A 190 -20.66 -22.41 2.57
N PHE A 191 -20.21 -23.22 1.60
CA PHE A 191 -21.05 -24.30 1.00
C PHE A 191 -21.56 -25.33 2.02
N GLY A 192 -21.02 -25.31 3.26
CA GLY A 192 -21.45 -26.24 4.32
C GLY A 192 -20.93 -27.67 4.13
N ASP A 193 -20.06 -27.90 3.18
CA ASP A 193 -19.43 -29.20 2.89
C ASP A 193 -18.34 -29.56 3.89
N MET A 194 -17.81 -28.56 4.60
CA MET A 194 -16.80 -28.72 5.63
C MET A 194 -17.10 -27.81 6.83
N MET A 195 -16.78 -28.26 8.03
CA MET A 195 -16.92 -27.51 9.28
C MET A 195 -15.65 -27.62 10.13
N ILE A 196 -15.33 -26.58 10.89
CA ILE A 196 -14.18 -26.61 11.79
C ILE A 196 -14.44 -27.65 12.89
N ASN A 197 -13.50 -28.57 13.07
CA ASN A 197 -13.55 -29.55 14.16
C ASN A 197 -13.08 -28.85 15.45
N GLY A 198 -13.98 -28.32 16.23
CA GLY A 198 -13.64 -27.59 17.44
C GLY A 198 -14.81 -27.27 18.35
N ILE A 199 -14.48 -26.85 19.53
CA ILE A 199 -15.22 -26.60 20.78
C ILE A 199 -16.57 -25.85 20.64
N ILE A 200 -17.01 -25.44 19.49
CA ILE A 200 -18.23 -24.62 19.30
C ILE A 200 -19.39 -25.43 18.69
N GLY A 201 -19.32 -26.74 18.72
CA GLY A 201 -20.35 -27.65 18.18
C GLY A 201 -20.87 -28.66 19.22
N LYS A 202 -21.07 -28.25 20.49
CA LYS A 202 -21.83 -29.00 21.46
C LYS A 202 -22.93 -28.15 22.04
#